data_7240e6bcc3681c2354209a0b16c13eab
#
_entry.id   7240e6bcc3681c2354209a0b16c13eab
#
_cell.length_a   1.000
_cell.length_b   1.000
_cell.length_c   1.000
_cell.angle_alpha   90.00
_cell.angle_beta   90.00
_cell.angle_gamma   90.00
#
_symmetry.space_group_name_H-M   'P 1'
#
loop_
_entity.id
_entity.type
_entity.pdbx_description
1 polymer ?
#
loop_
_entity_poly.entity_id
_entity_poly.type
_entity_poly.pdbx_seq_one_letter_code
_entity_poly.pdbx_strand_id
1 'polypeptide(L)'
;MCIRDRLIRVNITIETDEDDLIGGFRLVDGATVWHNGPVIEALERGAVLLLDEVDLASNKILCLQPVLEGKGLFLKKIGKFVQPAAGFNIVATANTKGKGSDDGRFIGTNVLNEAFLERFCVTFEQDYASPAIETKILRLHSASVGCHDDKYVKHLVDWADIIRRTFYDGGIDEVISTRRLVHIIKAYLSLIHI
;
A
#
# COMPACT_ATOMS: atom_id res chain seq x y z
N MET A 1 19.87 -13.94 -2.10
CA MET A 1 18.79 -13.57 -3.04
C MET A 1 17.97 -12.48 -2.39
N CYS A 2 17.99 -11.27 -2.95
CA CYS A 2 17.41 -10.09 -2.31
C CYS A 2 15.89 -10.09 -2.51
N ILE A 3 15.13 -9.80 -1.43
CA ILE A 3 13.65 -9.69 -1.49
C ILE A 3 13.22 -8.58 -2.48
N ARG A 4 14.06 -7.56 -2.66
CA ARG A 4 13.79 -6.44 -3.59
C ARG A 4 13.54 -6.86 -5.04
N ASP A 5 14.17 -7.92 -5.50
CA ASP A 5 14.05 -8.39 -6.89
C ASP A 5 12.78 -9.21 -7.14
N ARG A 6 12.00 -9.48 -6.07
CA ARG A 6 10.79 -10.30 -6.10
C ARG A 6 9.55 -9.58 -5.58
N LEU A 7 9.58 -8.28 -5.42
CA LEU A 7 8.41 -7.48 -5.06
C LEU A 7 7.94 -6.68 -6.27
N ILE A 8 6.71 -6.93 -6.69
CA ILE A 8 6.02 -6.13 -7.70
C ILE A 8 4.91 -5.37 -6.99
N ARG A 9 4.98 -4.04 -6.98
CA ARG A 9 4.01 -3.16 -6.35
C ARG A 9 3.09 -2.54 -7.40
N VAL A 10 1.81 -2.55 -7.11
CA VAL A 10 0.77 -1.90 -7.91
C VAL A 10 -0.01 -0.97 -7.00
N ASN A 11 -0.02 0.31 -7.31
CA ASN A 11 -0.92 1.26 -6.64
C ASN A 11 -2.29 1.16 -7.31
N ILE A 12 -3.28 0.81 -6.51
CA ILE A 12 -4.65 0.69 -6.97
C ILE A 12 -5.30 2.08 -6.93
N THR A 13 -6.11 2.35 -7.94
CA THR A 13 -6.93 3.56 -8.05
C THR A 13 -8.35 3.18 -8.43
N ILE A 14 -9.27 4.13 -8.38
CA ILE A 14 -10.67 3.92 -8.81
C ILE A 14 -10.78 3.56 -10.30
N GLU A 15 -9.78 3.95 -11.09
CA GLU A 15 -9.74 3.70 -12.55
C GLU A 15 -9.04 2.39 -12.90
N THR A 16 -8.30 1.79 -11.95
CA THR A 16 -7.55 0.55 -12.19
C THR A 16 -8.46 -0.55 -12.71
N ASP A 17 -8.09 -1.13 -13.83
CA ASP A 17 -8.89 -2.14 -14.50
C ASP A 17 -8.13 -3.45 -14.80
N GLU A 18 -8.81 -4.37 -15.48
CA GLU A 18 -8.25 -5.67 -15.84
C GLU A 18 -7.02 -5.54 -16.74
N ASP A 19 -7.02 -4.58 -17.68
CA ASP A 19 -5.92 -4.38 -18.60
C ASP A 19 -4.68 -3.81 -17.90
N ASP A 20 -4.87 -3.00 -16.85
CA ASP A 20 -3.78 -2.49 -16.01
C ASP A 20 -3.15 -3.58 -15.15
N LEU A 21 -3.97 -4.51 -14.63
CA LEU A 21 -3.54 -5.55 -13.71
C LEU A 21 -3.01 -6.79 -14.43
N ILE A 22 -3.74 -7.28 -15.40
CA ILE A 22 -3.47 -8.54 -16.08
C ILE A 22 -2.66 -8.31 -17.35
N GLY A 23 -2.99 -7.26 -18.10
CA GLY A 23 -2.33 -6.89 -19.34
C GLY A 23 -3.31 -6.73 -20.50
N GLY A 24 -2.80 -6.10 -21.54
CA GLY A 24 -3.58 -5.73 -22.70
C GLY A 24 -2.75 -5.62 -23.98
N PHE A 25 -3.43 -5.45 -25.07
CA PHE A 25 -2.79 -5.19 -26.36
C PHE A 25 -2.32 -3.72 -26.43
N ARG A 26 -1.09 -3.54 -26.92
CA ARG A 26 -0.50 -2.22 -27.17
C ARG A 26 -0.01 -2.14 -28.61
N LEU A 27 -0.07 -0.96 -29.19
CA LEU A 27 0.51 -0.71 -30.50
C LEU A 27 2.01 -0.40 -30.33
N VAL A 28 2.85 -1.28 -30.86
CA VAL A 28 4.32 -1.14 -30.83
C VAL A 28 4.81 -1.28 -32.25
N ASP A 29 5.49 -0.26 -32.78
CA ASP A 29 6.05 -0.23 -34.16
C ASP A 29 5.05 -0.63 -35.26
N GLY A 30 3.79 -0.19 -35.12
CA GLY A 30 2.72 -0.48 -36.06
C GLY A 30 2.09 -1.88 -35.93
N ALA A 31 2.54 -2.70 -35.01
CA ALA A 31 1.97 -4.01 -34.70
C ALA A 31 1.24 -4.03 -33.36
N THR A 32 0.15 -4.77 -33.30
CA THR A 32 -0.58 -4.99 -32.03
C THR A 32 0.08 -6.14 -31.27
N VAL A 33 0.69 -5.82 -30.11
CA VAL A 33 1.44 -6.76 -29.27
C VAL A 33 0.80 -6.86 -27.90
N TRP A 34 0.71 -8.07 -27.37
CA TRP A 34 0.29 -8.30 -25.99
C TRP A 34 1.38 -7.91 -25.02
N HIS A 35 1.04 -7.12 -23.98
CA HIS A 35 1.90 -6.81 -22.86
C HIS A 35 1.31 -7.37 -21.57
N ASN A 36 2.11 -8.14 -20.83
CA ASN A 36 1.73 -8.63 -19.52
C ASN A 36 1.60 -7.46 -18.54
N GLY A 37 0.56 -7.50 -17.73
CA GLY A 37 0.43 -6.62 -16.57
C GLY A 37 1.19 -7.16 -15.35
N PRO A 38 1.29 -6.37 -14.29
CA PRO A 38 2.08 -6.69 -13.09
C PRO A 38 1.64 -7.98 -12.39
N VAL A 39 0.37 -8.34 -12.46
CA VAL A 39 -0.14 -9.61 -11.90
C VAL A 39 0.45 -10.80 -12.64
N ILE A 40 0.48 -10.76 -13.96
CA ILE A 40 1.04 -11.85 -14.78
C ILE A 40 2.55 -11.94 -14.60
N GLU A 41 3.22 -10.80 -14.54
CA GLU A 41 4.66 -10.78 -14.23
C GLU A 41 4.97 -11.39 -12.87
N ALA A 42 4.18 -11.07 -11.84
CA ALA A 42 4.34 -11.64 -10.50
C ALA A 42 4.11 -13.15 -10.50
N LEU A 43 3.06 -13.63 -11.17
CA LEU A 43 2.75 -15.05 -11.33
C LEU A 43 3.91 -15.79 -12.00
N GLU A 44 4.37 -15.33 -13.16
CA GLU A 44 5.42 -16.00 -13.95
C GLU A 44 6.78 -15.97 -13.24
N ARG A 45 7.09 -14.91 -12.48
CA ARG A 45 8.36 -14.76 -11.76
C ARG A 45 8.37 -15.38 -10.36
N GLY A 46 7.24 -15.83 -9.84
CA GLY A 46 7.13 -16.25 -8.45
C GLY A 46 7.43 -15.10 -7.47
N ALA A 47 7.00 -13.89 -7.81
CA ALA A 47 7.23 -12.69 -7.02
C ALA A 47 6.11 -12.45 -6.03
N VAL A 48 6.36 -11.62 -5.01
CA VAL A 48 5.32 -11.09 -4.15
C VAL A 48 4.65 -9.92 -4.86
N LEU A 49 3.34 -10.01 -5.08
CA LEU A 49 2.52 -8.92 -5.60
C LEU A 49 1.98 -8.10 -4.45
N LEU A 50 2.31 -6.83 -4.39
CA LEU A 50 1.76 -5.88 -3.43
C LEU A 50 0.70 -5.01 -4.12
N LEU A 51 -0.56 -5.20 -3.72
CA LEU A 51 -1.67 -4.33 -4.11
C LEU A 51 -1.81 -3.22 -3.05
N ASP A 52 -1.36 -2.02 -3.39
CA ASP A 52 -1.38 -0.90 -2.45
C ASP A 52 -2.67 -0.11 -2.59
N GLU A 53 -3.32 0.22 -1.46
CA GLU A 53 -4.61 0.92 -1.39
C GLU A 53 -5.75 0.16 -2.09
N VAL A 54 -5.85 -1.14 -1.85
CA VAL A 54 -6.83 -2.02 -2.54
C VAL A 54 -8.29 -1.60 -2.32
N ASP A 55 -8.58 -0.86 -1.25
CA ASP A 55 -9.89 -0.30 -0.94
C ASP A 55 -10.32 0.87 -1.86
N LEU A 56 -9.44 1.37 -2.72
CA LEU A 56 -9.83 2.25 -3.83
C LEU A 56 -10.36 1.48 -5.04
N ALA A 57 -10.17 0.16 -5.09
CA ALA A 57 -10.53 -0.64 -6.25
C ALA A 57 -12.02 -0.61 -6.54
N SER A 58 -12.35 -0.57 -7.82
CA SER A 58 -13.70 -0.89 -8.30
C SER A 58 -13.93 -2.41 -8.31
N ASN A 59 -15.16 -2.85 -8.61
CA ASN A 59 -15.48 -4.28 -8.76
C ASN A 59 -14.64 -5.01 -9.83
N LYS A 60 -13.91 -4.30 -10.66
CA LYS A 60 -12.98 -4.89 -11.66
C LYS A 60 -11.85 -5.69 -11.01
N ILE A 61 -11.49 -5.40 -9.74
CA ILE A 61 -10.49 -6.13 -8.97
C ILE A 61 -10.86 -7.62 -8.79
N LEU A 62 -12.13 -7.98 -8.95
CA LEU A 62 -12.61 -9.36 -8.83
C LEU A 62 -11.99 -10.30 -9.87
N CYS A 63 -11.39 -9.79 -10.94
CA CYS A 63 -10.59 -10.57 -11.89
C CYS A 63 -9.42 -11.31 -11.20
N LEU A 64 -8.97 -10.85 -10.02
CA LEU A 64 -7.90 -11.47 -9.24
C LEU A 64 -8.35 -12.62 -8.33
N GLN A 65 -9.65 -12.90 -8.21
CA GLN A 65 -10.15 -13.97 -7.33
C GLN A 65 -9.46 -15.33 -7.54
N PRO A 66 -9.27 -15.83 -8.78
CA PRO A 66 -8.57 -17.10 -8.97
C PRO A 66 -7.14 -17.08 -8.46
N VAL A 67 -6.48 -15.95 -8.61
CA VAL A 67 -5.08 -15.77 -8.21
C VAL A 67 -4.94 -15.74 -6.69
N LEU A 68 -5.88 -15.09 -5.99
CA LEU A 68 -5.96 -15.09 -4.52
C LEU A 68 -6.19 -16.50 -3.95
N GLU A 69 -6.87 -17.36 -4.69
CA GLU A 69 -7.08 -18.77 -4.34
C GLU A 69 -5.86 -19.66 -4.67
N GLY A 70 -4.73 -19.07 -5.11
CA GLY A 70 -3.56 -19.82 -5.55
C GLY A 70 -3.71 -20.55 -6.87
N LYS A 71 -4.78 -20.25 -7.62
CA LYS A 71 -5.04 -20.83 -8.94
C LYS A 71 -4.38 -19.99 -10.03
N GLY A 72 -4.15 -20.61 -11.18
CA GLY A 72 -3.69 -19.90 -12.37
C GLY A 72 -4.80 -19.03 -12.99
N LEU A 73 -4.40 -18.18 -13.90
CA LEU A 73 -5.27 -17.26 -14.62
C LEU A 73 -5.30 -17.58 -16.13
N PHE A 74 -6.49 -17.68 -16.68
CA PHE A 74 -6.66 -17.82 -18.12
C PHE A 74 -6.79 -16.47 -18.81
N LEU A 75 -5.82 -16.13 -19.63
CA LEU A 75 -5.76 -14.90 -20.42
C LEU A 75 -6.63 -15.06 -21.67
N LYS A 76 -7.91 -14.72 -21.57
CA LYS A 76 -8.93 -14.93 -22.62
C LYS A 76 -8.53 -14.28 -23.94
N LYS A 77 -7.89 -13.09 -23.90
CA LYS A 77 -7.52 -12.33 -25.10
C LYS A 77 -6.46 -12.99 -25.96
N ILE A 78 -5.62 -13.85 -25.38
CA ILE A 78 -4.53 -14.56 -26.08
C ILE A 78 -4.59 -16.08 -25.95
N GLY A 79 -5.62 -16.63 -25.29
CA GLY A 79 -5.82 -18.05 -25.13
C GLY A 79 -4.73 -18.77 -24.31
N LYS A 80 -4.02 -18.06 -23.44
CA LYS A 80 -2.90 -18.57 -22.63
C LYS A 80 -3.34 -18.77 -21.19
N PHE A 81 -2.97 -19.91 -20.60
CA PHE A 81 -3.13 -20.13 -19.16
C PHE A 81 -1.79 -19.90 -18.44
N VAL A 82 -1.80 -19.11 -17.37
CA VAL A 82 -0.63 -18.78 -16.57
C VAL A 82 -0.80 -19.37 -15.17
N GLN A 83 0.13 -20.24 -14.78
CA GLN A 83 0.19 -20.85 -13.45
C GLN A 83 1.10 -20.03 -12.54
N PRO A 84 0.80 -19.93 -11.23
CA PRO A 84 1.69 -19.33 -10.26
C PRO A 84 3.02 -20.11 -10.19
N ALA A 85 4.13 -19.43 -10.42
CA ALA A 85 5.44 -20.00 -10.16
C ALA A 85 5.72 -20.08 -8.64
N ALA A 86 6.64 -20.96 -8.26
CA ALA A 86 7.01 -21.16 -6.87
C ALA A 86 7.50 -19.85 -6.23
N GLY A 87 6.96 -19.51 -5.06
CA GLY A 87 7.26 -18.29 -4.32
C GLY A 87 6.29 -17.13 -4.58
N PHE A 88 5.36 -17.26 -5.53
CA PHE A 88 4.30 -16.27 -5.71
C PHE A 88 3.45 -16.12 -4.45
N ASN A 89 3.18 -14.87 -4.09
CA ASN A 89 2.25 -14.53 -3.02
C ASN A 89 1.63 -13.15 -3.28
N ILE A 90 0.50 -12.86 -2.63
CA ILE A 90 -0.19 -11.57 -2.71
C ILE A 90 -0.28 -10.95 -1.33
N VAL A 91 0.04 -9.67 -1.26
CA VAL A 91 -0.15 -8.82 -0.08
C VAL A 91 -0.95 -7.60 -0.52
N ALA A 92 -1.88 -7.15 0.29
CA ALA A 92 -2.64 -5.94 0.02
C ALA A 92 -2.58 -4.98 1.21
N THR A 93 -2.64 -3.68 0.95
CA THR A 93 -2.86 -2.65 1.97
C THR A 93 -4.21 -1.99 1.75
N ALA A 94 -4.85 -1.57 2.83
CA ALA A 94 -6.11 -0.86 2.82
C ALA A 94 -6.20 0.09 4.02
N ASN A 95 -6.86 1.23 3.86
CA ASN A 95 -7.06 2.20 4.93
C ASN A 95 -8.36 1.95 5.71
N THR A 96 -9.34 1.28 5.09
CA THR A 96 -10.72 1.10 5.63
C THR A 96 -11.07 -0.36 5.91
N LYS A 97 -10.10 -1.28 5.88
CA LYS A 97 -10.34 -2.74 5.95
C LYS A 97 -11.31 -3.23 4.85
N GLY A 98 -11.46 -2.48 3.76
CA GLY A 98 -12.40 -2.78 2.68
C GLY A 98 -13.88 -2.48 3.00
N LYS A 99 -14.16 -1.77 4.11
CA LYS A 99 -15.54 -1.42 4.52
C LYS A 99 -15.99 -0.04 4.05
N GLY A 100 -15.13 0.68 3.33
CA GLY A 100 -15.37 2.08 2.98
C GLY A 100 -15.17 3.03 4.17
N SER A 101 -15.32 4.32 3.94
CA SER A 101 -15.18 5.35 4.97
C SER A 101 -16.52 6.02 5.22
N ASP A 102 -17.22 5.59 6.27
CA ASP A 102 -18.48 6.21 6.69
C ASP A 102 -18.29 7.61 7.29
N ASP A 103 -17.07 7.89 7.77
CA ASP A 103 -16.68 9.15 8.40
C ASP A 103 -16.08 10.19 7.43
N GLY A 104 -16.01 9.84 6.13
CA GLY A 104 -15.48 10.71 5.08
C GLY A 104 -13.96 10.97 5.12
N ARG A 105 -13.21 10.30 6.00
CA ARG A 105 -11.76 10.49 6.14
C ARG A 105 -10.97 9.95 4.97
N PHE A 106 -11.46 8.87 4.38
CA PHE A 106 -10.84 8.22 3.22
C PHE A 106 -11.75 8.33 2.01
N ILE A 107 -11.86 9.55 1.48
CA ILE A 107 -12.69 9.86 0.31
C ILE A 107 -12.21 9.00 -0.87
N GLY A 108 -13.17 8.37 -1.56
CA GLY A 108 -12.90 7.53 -2.73
C GLY A 108 -12.67 6.06 -2.42
N THR A 109 -12.66 5.66 -1.14
CA THR A 109 -12.64 4.24 -0.80
C THR A 109 -14.00 3.59 -1.05
N ASN A 110 -13.96 2.38 -1.58
CA ASN A 110 -15.14 1.58 -1.87
C ASN A 110 -15.35 0.50 -0.80
N VAL A 111 -16.59 0.07 -0.65
CA VAL A 111 -16.87 -1.18 0.07
C VAL A 111 -16.47 -2.34 -0.84
N LEU A 112 -15.43 -3.05 -0.46
CA LEU A 112 -14.98 -4.23 -1.20
C LEU A 112 -15.94 -5.40 -0.99
N ASN A 113 -16.04 -6.24 -2.02
CA ASN A 113 -16.82 -7.46 -1.93
C ASN A 113 -16.25 -8.37 -0.83
N GLU A 114 -17.10 -8.82 0.08
CA GLU A 114 -16.69 -9.64 1.22
C GLU A 114 -16.04 -10.97 0.78
N ALA A 115 -16.55 -11.57 -0.29
CA ALA A 115 -15.94 -12.77 -0.86
C ALA A 115 -14.53 -12.53 -1.42
N PHE A 116 -14.19 -11.31 -1.81
CA PHE A 116 -12.83 -10.93 -2.18
C PHE A 116 -11.94 -10.82 -0.94
N LEU A 117 -12.44 -10.20 0.12
CA LEU A 117 -11.69 -10.03 1.39
C LEU A 117 -11.42 -11.37 2.07
N GLU A 118 -12.37 -12.29 2.07
CA GLU A 118 -12.23 -13.64 2.66
C GLU A 118 -11.13 -14.49 2.01
N ARG A 119 -10.71 -14.14 0.80
CA ARG A 119 -9.61 -14.83 0.11
C ARG A 119 -8.23 -14.45 0.62
N PHE A 120 -8.12 -13.41 1.43
CA PHE A 120 -6.91 -13.11 2.19
C PHE A 120 -6.89 -13.95 3.47
N CYS A 121 -5.99 -14.91 3.53
CA CYS A 121 -5.90 -15.86 4.65
C CYS A 121 -5.62 -15.20 6.00
N VAL A 122 -4.99 -14.02 6.00
CA VAL A 122 -4.60 -13.30 7.21
C VAL A 122 -4.80 -11.81 6.98
N THR A 123 -5.44 -11.15 7.95
CA THR A 123 -5.59 -9.70 7.98
C THR A 123 -4.97 -9.16 9.27
N PHE A 124 -4.12 -8.18 9.15
CA PHE A 124 -3.52 -7.48 10.29
C PHE A 124 -3.98 -6.02 10.30
N GLU A 125 -4.29 -5.53 11.47
CA GLU A 125 -4.41 -4.10 11.71
C GLU A 125 -3.06 -3.58 12.21
N GLN A 126 -2.52 -2.58 11.53
CA GLN A 126 -1.26 -1.96 11.91
C GLN A 126 -1.54 -0.65 12.63
N ASP A 127 -1.40 -0.68 13.94
CA ASP A 127 -1.46 0.51 14.78
C ASP A 127 -0.23 1.40 14.59
N TYR A 128 -0.29 2.62 15.14
CA TYR A 128 0.88 3.47 15.24
C TYR A 128 1.99 2.80 16.04
N ALA A 129 3.23 3.08 15.65
CA ALA A 129 4.38 2.60 16.38
C ALA A 129 4.36 3.12 17.84
N SER A 130 4.85 2.30 18.79
CA SER A 130 5.00 2.77 20.16
C SER A 130 5.92 3.98 20.22
N PRO A 131 5.76 4.88 21.21
CA PRO A 131 6.60 6.08 21.34
C PRO A 131 8.10 5.79 21.30
N ALA A 132 8.54 4.66 21.85
CA ALA A 132 9.94 4.25 21.82
C ALA A 132 10.41 3.90 20.39
N ILE A 133 9.61 3.19 19.62
CA ILE A 133 9.93 2.85 18.23
C ILE A 133 9.85 4.10 17.37
N GLU A 134 8.83 4.93 17.55
CA GLU A 134 8.66 6.18 16.80
C GLU A 134 9.82 7.16 17.05
N THR A 135 10.27 7.30 18.30
CA THR A 135 11.48 8.05 18.64
C THR A 135 12.70 7.54 17.87
N LYS A 136 12.86 6.21 17.79
CA LYS A 136 13.97 5.61 17.03
C LYS A 136 13.89 5.92 15.54
N ILE A 137 12.71 5.83 14.94
CA ILE A 137 12.45 6.17 13.53
C ILE A 137 12.82 7.64 13.29
N LEU A 138 12.31 8.54 14.11
CA LEU A 138 12.53 9.97 13.95
C LEU A 138 14.00 10.36 14.16
N ARG A 139 14.71 9.73 15.11
CA ARG A 139 16.16 9.94 15.29
C ARG A 139 16.96 9.53 14.06
N LEU A 140 16.64 8.38 13.46
CA LEU A 140 17.31 7.93 12.23
C LEU A 140 17.11 8.93 11.08
N HIS A 141 15.88 9.44 10.92
CA HIS A 141 15.59 10.47 9.93
C HIS A 141 16.25 11.81 10.26
N SER A 142 16.23 12.22 11.51
CA SER A 142 16.89 13.44 11.98
C SER A 142 18.39 13.39 11.72
N ALA A 143 19.05 12.30 12.07
CA ALA A 143 20.48 12.09 11.81
C ALA A 143 20.80 12.08 10.29
N SER A 144 19.95 11.47 9.47
CA SER A 144 20.17 11.42 8.01
C SER A 144 20.13 12.78 7.32
N VAL A 145 19.54 13.78 7.95
CA VAL A 145 19.46 15.17 7.47
C VAL A 145 20.31 16.15 8.28
N GLY A 146 21.20 15.63 9.15
CA GLY A 146 22.17 16.41 9.88
C GLY A 146 21.66 17.10 11.15
N CYS A 147 20.47 16.74 11.64
CA CYS A 147 19.92 17.24 12.89
C CYS A 147 20.14 16.24 14.02
N HIS A 148 20.69 16.72 15.14
CA HIS A 148 20.98 15.93 16.33
C HIS A 148 20.24 16.45 17.57
N ASP A 149 19.04 17.03 17.39
CA ASP A 149 18.22 17.53 18.50
C ASP A 149 17.30 16.45 19.06
N ASP A 150 17.85 15.66 19.97
CA ASP A 150 17.13 14.58 20.65
C ASP A 150 15.96 15.08 21.52
N LYS A 151 16.04 16.31 22.06
CA LYS A 151 14.96 16.90 22.85
C LYS A 151 13.77 17.23 21.97
N TYR A 152 14.03 17.82 20.81
CA TYR A 152 13.00 18.12 19.84
C TYR A 152 12.29 16.87 19.35
N VAL A 153 13.04 15.83 18.99
CA VAL A 153 12.47 14.54 18.58
C VAL A 153 11.57 13.96 19.66
N LYS A 154 11.99 13.98 20.92
CA LYS A 154 11.19 13.48 22.04
C LYS A 154 9.91 14.29 22.22
N HIS A 155 9.99 15.61 22.24
CA HIS A 155 8.81 16.48 22.36
C HIS A 155 7.82 16.25 21.20
N LEU A 156 8.33 16.02 20.00
CA LEU A 156 7.48 15.76 18.83
C LEU A 156 6.71 14.43 18.96
N VAL A 157 7.36 13.39 19.49
CA VAL A 157 6.69 12.09 19.76
C VAL A 157 5.66 12.22 20.88
N ASP A 158 6.02 12.89 21.99
CA ASP A 158 5.11 13.10 23.11
C ASP A 158 3.87 13.90 22.67
N TRP A 159 4.06 14.93 21.86
CA TRP A 159 2.99 15.72 21.27
C TRP A 159 2.09 14.89 20.35
N ALA A 160 2.67 14.04 19.50
CA ALA A 160 1.91 13.17 18.62
C ALA A 160 1.08 12.13 19.39
N ASP A 161 1.61 11.59 20.48
CA ASP A 161 0.90 10.65 21.32
C ASP A 161 -0.34 11.31 21.98
N ILE A 162 -0.17 12.56 22.47
CA ILE A 162 -1.30 13.35 23.02
C ILE A 162 -2.38 13.58 21.97
N ILE A 163 -1.99 14.02 20.76
CA ILE A 163 -2.94 14.26 19.67
C ILE A 163 -3.71 12.98 19.33
N ARG A 164 -3.03 11.85 19.21
CA ARG A 164 -3.67 10.57 18.87
C ARG A 164 -4.65 10.14 19.94
N ARG A 165 -4.29 10.26 21.22
CA ARG A 165 -5.22 9.96 22.33
C ARG A 165 -6.44 10.85 22.29
N THR A 166 -6.24 12.17 22.16
CA THR A 166 -7.35 13.13 22.09
C THR A 166 -8.26 12.85 20.88
N PHE A 167 -7.67 12.41 19.77
CA PHE A 167 -8.42 12.01 18.59
C PHE A 167 -9.29 10.77 18.83
N TYR A 168 -8.74 9.72 19.46
CA TYR A 168 -9.51 8.52 19.78
C TYR A 168 -10.59 8.77 20.84
N ASP A 169 -10.38 9.77 21.71
CA ASP A 169 -11.37 10.23 22.68
C ASP A 169 -12.42 11.17 22.08
N GLY A 170 -12.34 11.46 20.76
CA GLY A 170 -13.28 12.34 20.06
C GLY A 170 -13.10 13.83 20.33
N GLY A 171 -11.97 14.23 20.91
CA GLY A 171 -11.71 15.64 21.25
C GLY A 171 -11.19 16.50 20.08
N ILE A 172 -10.71 15.87 19.02
CA ILE A 172 -10.24 16.55 17.79
C ILE A 172 -10.55 15.68 16.57
N ASP A 173 -10.65 16.31 15.40
CA ASP A 173 -11.02 15.64 14.15
C ASP A 173 -9.83 15.17 13.32
N GLU A 174 -8.62 15.62 13.61
CA GLU A 174 -7.41 15.28 12.88
C GLU A 174 -6.45 14.42 13.71
N VAL A 175 -5.79 13.48 13.03
CA VAL A 175 -4.75 12.63 13.61
C VAL A 175 -3.41 12.88 12.92
N ILE A 176 -2.32 12.73 13.67
CA ILE A 176 -0.98 12.88 13.13
C ILE A 176 -0.30 11.53 12.89
N SER A 177 0.16 11.31 11.65
CA SER A 177 0.88 10.09 11.28
C SER A 177 2.40 10.23 11.51
N THR A 178 3.09 9.10 11.69
CA THR A 178 4.57 9.07 11.74
C THR A 178 5.21 9.69 10.50
N ARG A 179 4.60 9.53 9.31
CA ARG A 179 5.03 10.18 8.07
C ARG A 179 5.02 11.71 8.21
N ARG A 180 3.97 12.25 8.82
CA ARG A 180 3.86 13.70 9.07
C ARG A 180 4.96 14.19 10.01
N LEU A 181 5.29 13.42 11.06
CA LEU A 181 6.38 13.75 11.98
C LEU A 181 7.74 13.80 11.26
N VAL A 182 8.00 12.86 10.36
CA VAL A 182 9.22 12.89 9.52
C VAL A 182 9.25 14.14 8.63
N HIS A 183 8.12 14.56 8.07
CA HIS A 183 8.05 15.80 7.28
C HIS A 183 8.29 17.04 8.15
N ILE A 184 7.79 17.06 9.39
CA ILE A 184 8.02 18.16 10.34
C ILE A 184 9.52 18.28 10.68
N ILE A 185 10.20 17.15 10.90
CA ILE A 185 11.66 17.18 11.14
C ILE A 185 12.40 17.77 9.93
N LYS A 186 12.05 17.37 8.72
CA LYS A 186 12.66 17.92 7.50
C LYS A 186 12.41 19.43 7.35
N ALA A 187 11.19 19.89 7.65
CA ALA A 187 10.84 21.30 7.61
C ALA A 187 11.56 22.11 8.69
N TYR A 188 11.65 21.59 9.92
CA TYR A 188 12.37 22.23 11.02
C TYR A 188 13.83 22.54 10.66
N LEU A 189 14.48 21.61 9.99
CA LEU A 189 15.87 21.80 9.56
C LEU A 189 16.02 22.86 8.48
N SER A 190 15.08 22.90 7.52
CA SER A 190 15.11 23.92 6.47
C SER A 190 14.93 25.33 7.04
N LEU A 191 14.23 25.46 8.17
CA LEU A 191 14.00 26.74 8.85
C LEU A 191 15.19 27.18 9.73
N ILE A 192 15.96 26.24 10.29
CA ILE A 192 17.14 26.56 11.11
C ILE A 192 18.33 27.00 10.24
N HIS A 193 18.39 26.53 8.99
CA HIS A 193 19.46 26.88 8.06
C HIS A 193 19.22 28.17 7.26
N ILE A 194 18.10 28.85 7.47
CA ILE A 194 17.81 30.18 6.93
C ILE A 194 18.23 31.25 7.93
#